data_5a2d51e0dc8ea450d2230c808a091406
#
_entry.id   5a2d51e0dc8ea450d2230c808a091406
#
_cell.length_a   1.000
_cell.length_b   1.000
_cell.length_c   1.000
_cell.angle_alpha   90.00
_cell.angle_beta   90.00
_cell.angle_gamma   90.00
#
_symmetry.space_group_name_H-M   'P 1'
#
loop_
_entity.id
_entity.type
_entity.pdbx_description
1 polymer ?
#
loop_
_entity_poly.entity_id
_entity_poly.type
_entity_poly.pdbx_seq_one_letter_code
_entity_poly.pdbx_strand_id
1 'polypeptide(L)'
;QRQMCIRDSDTALLEAFFVPAGTAVELYATTLHYAPCNAKAGGFRCVVVLPKGTNEALPFAPEAKGESRLLTAVNKWLIAHEDAEIEGAVNGLKGENITIV
;
A
#
# COMPACT_ATOMS: atom_id res chain seq x y z
N GLN A 1 -2.62 -0.77 19.23
CA GLN A 1 -2.58 0.00 17.98
C GLN A 1 -1.14 0.49 17.78
N ARG A 2 -0.36 -0.20 16.94
CA ARG A 2 0.91 0.36 16.48
C ARG A 2 0.57 1.44 15.46
N GLN A 3 0.63 2.69 15.86
CA GLN A 3 0.78 3.78 14.93
C GLN A 3 2.13 3.58 14.22
N MET A 4 2.10 3.15 12.97
CA MET A 4 3.30 3.21 12.14
C MET A 4 3.52 4.68 11.79
N CYS A 5 4.44 5.31 12.49
CA CYS A 5 4.92 6.62 12.10
C CYS A 5 5.64 6.50 10.76
N ILE A 6 5.23 7.28 9.78
CA ILE A 6 5.82 7.36 8.42
C ILE A 6 7.35 7.52 8.46
N ARG A 7 7.88 8.03 9.55
CA ARG A 7 9.32 8.29 9.72
C ARG A 7 10.16 7.03 9.87
N ASP A 8 9.53 5.89 10.18
CA ASP A 8 10.22 4.65 10.54
C ASP A 8 9.83 3.47 9.62
N SER A 9 9.22 3.76 8.46
CA SER A 9 8.85 2.71 7.50
C SER A 9 10.09 2.26 6.73
N ASP A 10 10.55 1.05 7.04
CA ASP A 10 11.69 0.40 6.40
C ASP A 10 11.24 -0.89 5.71
N THR A 11 11.70 -1.10 4.50
CA THR A 11 11.39 -2.30 3.71
C THR A 11 11.93 -3.59 4.34
N ALA A 12 12.91 -3.51 5.21
CA ALA A 12 13.40 -4.65 5.98
C ALA A 12 12.34 -5.24 6.93
N LEU A 13 11.27 -4.51 7.23
CA LEU A 13 10.15 -4.95 8.06
C LEU A 13 9.02 -5.60 7.26
N LEU A 14 9.15 -5.70 5.93
CA LEU A 14 8.16 -6.32 5.08
C LEU A 14 8.08 -7.82 5.33
N GLU A 15 6.86 -8.31 5.40
CA GLU A 15 6.55 -9.74 5.46
C GLU A 15 5.80 -10.15 4.20
N ALA A 16 6.19 -11.25 3.58
CA ALA A 16 5.54 -11.80 2.41
C ALA A 16 4.70 -13.02 2.78
N PHE A 17 3.46 -13.04 2.32
CA PHE A 17 2.51 -14.12 2.60
C PHE A 17 2.06 -14.77 1.30
N PHE A 18 2.18 -16.09 1.21
CA PHE A 18 1.58 -16.84 0.13
C PHE A 18 0.09 -17.09 0.43
N VAL A 19 -0.77 -16.69 -0.49
CA VAL A 19 -2.22 -16.91 -0.39
C VAL A 19 -2.63 -17.97 -1.40
N PRO A 20 -3.02 -19.17 -0.96
CA PRO A 20 -3.50 -20.22 -1.86
C PRO A 20 -4.77 -19.82 -2.61
N ALA A 21 -4.97 -20.40 -3.79
CA ALA A 21 -6.22 -20.24 -4.52
C ALA A 21 -7.44 -20.68 -3.68
N GLY A 22 -8.54 -19.94 -3.79
CA GLY A 22 -9.75 -20.19 -3.00
C GLY A 22 -9.73 -19.63 -1.58
N THR A 23 -8.67 -18.91 -1.19
CA THR A 23 -8.54 -18.29 0.12
C THR A 23 -8.95 -16.82 0.04
N ALA A 24 -9.77 -16.37 0.97
CA ALA A 24 -10.06 -14.95 1.19
C ALA A 24 -9.21 -14.41 2.33
N VAL A 25 -8.73 -13.18 2.18
CA VAL A 25 -7.98 -12.46 3.21
C VAL A 25 -8.64 -11.11 3.47
N GLU A 26 -8.64 -10.68 4.71
CA GLU A 26 -9.07 -9.35 5.11
C GLU A 26 -7.86 -8.54 5.56
N LEU A 27 -7.73 -7.34 5.00
CA LEU A 27 -6.71 -6.39 5.39
C LEU A 27 -7.38 -5.24 6.16
N TYR A 28 -6.87 -4.93 7.33
CA TYR A 28 -7.36 -3.78 8.10
C TYR A 28 -6.99 -2.47 7.40
N ALA A 29 -7.84 -1.46 7.56
CA ALA A 29 -7.67 -0.14 6.95
C ALA A 29 -6.32 0.54 7.28
N THR A 30 -5.71 0.18 8.40
CA THR A 30 -4.42 0.71 8.88
C THR A 30 -3.21 -0.14 8.46
N THR A 31 -3.42 -1.22 7.72
CA THR A 31 -2.34 -2.12 7.29
C THR A 31 -1.73 -1.60 6.01
N LEU A 32 -0.45 -1.23 6.06
CA LEU A 32 0.32 -0.98 4.85
C LEU A 32 0.53 -2.30 4.11
N HIS A 33 0.20 -2.31 2.84
CA HIS A 33 0.33 -3.50 2.02
C HIS A 33 0.65 -3.14 0.57
N TYR A 34 1.34 -4.04 -0.09
CA TYR A 34 1.56 -3.98 -1.52
C TYR A 34 0.46 -4.75 -2.27
N ALA A 35 0.23 -4.39 -3.50
CA ALA A 35 -0.71 -5.11 -4.36
C ALA A 35 -0.32 -6.59 -4.48
N PRO A 36 -1.29 -7.51 -4.64
CA PRO A 36 -0.98 -8.93 -4.85
C PRO A 36 -0.05 -9.15 -6.03
N CYS A 37 0.94 -10.02 -5.85
CA CYS A 37 1.96 -10.34 -6.85
C CYS A 37 1.86 -11.81 -7.29
N ASN A 38 2.41 -12.09 -8.48
CA ASN A 38 2.55 -13.46 -8.95
C ASN A 38 3.51 -14.25 -8.04
N ALA A 39 3.06 -15.38 -7.52
CA ALA A 39 3.90 -16.34 -6.82
C ALA A 39 4.51 -17.40 -7.77
N LYS A 40 3.96 -17.54 -8.97
CA LYS A 40 4.37 -18.50 -10.00
C LYS A 40 4.19 -17.93 -11.40
N ALA A 41 4.90 -18.46 -12.36
CA ALA A 41 4.65 -18.18 -13.77
C ALA A 41 3.19 -18.53 -14.15
N GLY A 42 2.57 -17.70 -14.99
CA GLY A 42 1.19 -17.91 -15.47
C GLY A 42 0.15 -16.97 -14.88
N GLY A 43 0.55 -16.15 -13.93
CA GLY A 43 -0.33 -15.12 -13.37
C GLY A 43 -1.37 -15.65 -12.38
N PHE A 44 -2.27 -14.77 -11.96
CA PHE A 44 -3.39 -15.07 -11.08
C PHE A 44 -4.57 -14.15 -11.37
N ARG A 45 -5.72 -14.49 -10.79
CA ARG A 45 -6.88 -13.62 -10.75
C ARG A 45 -7.31 -13.46 -9.30
N CYS A 46 -7.71 -12.26 -8.92
CA CYS A 46 -8.30 -12.01 -7.61
C CYS A 46 -9.49 -11.06 -7.74
N VAL A 47 -10.37 -11.15 -6.76
CA VAL A 47 -11.47 -10.20 -6.57
C VAL A 47 -11.14 -9.37 -5.34
N VAL A 48 -11.25 -8.05 -5.48
CA VAL A 48 -11.02 -7.11 -4.39
C VAL A 48 -12.34 -6.45 -4.03
N VAL A 49 -12.70 -6.52 -2.76
CA VAL A 49 -13.88 -5.84 -2.21
C VAL A 49 -13.42 -4.64 -1.43
N LEU A 50 -13.91 -3.46 -1.82
CA LEU A 50 -13.55 -2.18 -1.23
C LEU A 50 -14.81 -1.43 -0.78
N PRO A 51 -14.71 -0.54 0.22
CA PRO A 51 -15.78 0.38 0.54
C PRO A 51 -16.18 1.23 -0.68
N LYS A 52 -17.47 1.51 -0.81
CA LYS A 52 -17.97 2.38 -1.89
C LYS A 52 -17.26 3.73 -1.87
N GLY A 53 -16.92 4.23 -3.03
CA GLY A 53 -16.22 5.51 -3.20
C GLY A 53 -14.69 5.44 -3.05
N THR A 54 -14.12 4.29 -2.73
CA THR A 54 -12.66 4.11 -2.69
C THR A 54 -12.04 4.48 -4.05
N ASN A 55 -10.94 5.23 -4.01
CA ASN A 55 -10.23 5.79 -5.17
C ASN A 55 -10.96 6.94 -5.90
N GLU A 56 -12.09 7.40 -5.42
CA GLU A 56 -12.69 8.64 -5.94
C GLU A 56 -11.84 9.86 -5.54
N ALA A 57 -11.98 10.94 -6.29
CA ALA A 57 -11.29 12.19 -5.99
C ALA A 57 -11.67 12.73 -4.60
N LEU A 58 -10.70 13.26 -3.88
CA LEU A 58 -10.96 13.89 -2.60
C LEU A 58 -11.83 15.14 -2.78
N PRO A 59 -12.86 15.33 -1.96
CA PRO A 59 -13.71 16.54 -1.99
C PRO A 59 -13.01 17.77 -1.37
N PHE A 60 -11.80 17.59 -0.85
CA PHE A 60 -10.99 18.63 -0.20
C PHE A 60 -9.51 18.40 -0.44
N ALA A 61 -8.69 19.43 -0.25
CA ALA A 61 -7.25 19.29 -0.25
C ALA A 61 -6.77 18.82 1.14
N PRO A 62 -6.09 17.68 1.26
CA PRO A 62 -5.56 17.24 2.54
C PRO A 62 -4.44 18.17 3.01
N GLU A 63 -4.26 18.26 4.32
CA GLU A 63 -3.14 19.01 4.89
C GLU A 63 -1.80 18.39 4.47
N ALA A 64 -0.86 19.24 4.07
CA ALA A 64 0.49 18.80 3.67
C ALA A 64 1.39 18.46 4.88
N LYS A 65 0.80 18.03 6.00
CA LYS A 65 1.50 17.73 7.25
C LYS A 65 1.19 16.33 7.75
N GLY A 66 2.19 15.72 8.39
CA GLY A 66 2.03 14.41 9.01
C GLY A 66 1.58 13.35 8.02
N GLU A 67 0.71 12.45 8.47
CA GLU A 67 0.18 11.35 7.66
C GLU A 67 -0.87 11.80 6.64
N SER A 68 -1.53 12.94 6.86
CA SER A 68 -2.52 13.50 5.94
C SER A 68 -1.95 13.74 4.54
N ARG A 69 -0.64 14.00 4.44
CA ARG A 69 0.05 14.16 3.14
C ARG A 69 0.05 12.92 2.27
N LEU A 70 -0.18 11.73 2.87
CA LEU A 70 -0.23 10.46 2.15
C LEU A 70 -1.61 10.19 1.55
N LEU A 71 -2.64 10.92 1.98
CA LEU A 71 -3.99 10.74 1.49
C LEU A 71 -4.11 11.28 0.06
N THR A 72 -4.22 10.40 -0.92
CA THR A 72 -4.24 10.73 -2.34
C THR A 72 -5.61 10.64 -2.98
N ALA A 73 -6.50 9.84 -2.41
CA ALA A 73 -7.88 9.67 -2.86
C ALA A 73 -8.74 9.20 -1.69
N VAL A 74 -10.04 9.11 -1.88
CA VAL A 74 -10.95 8.58 -0.86
C VAL A 74 -10.51 7.18 -0.45
N ASN A 75 -10.34 6.95 0.85
CA ASN A 75 -9.86 5.70 1.44
C ASN A 75 -8.50 5.20 0.90
N LYS A 76 -7.66 6.09 0.38
CA LYS A 76 -6.38 5.71 -0.20
C LYS A 76 -5.24 6.57 0.31
N TRP A 77 -4.37 5.99 1.11
CA TRP A 77 -3.07 6.51 1.50
C TRP A 77 -1.99 5.82 0.66
N LEU A 78 -1.05 6.57 0.16
CA LEU A 78 0.00 6.08 -0.73
C LEU A 78 1.38 6.50 -0.23
N ILE A 79 2.24 5.53 -0.03
CA ILE A 79 3.65 5.70 0.29
C ILE A 79 4.48 4.82 -0.64
N ALA A 80 5.63 5.30 -1.07
CA ALA A 80 6.51 4.57 -1.98
C ALA A 80 7.97 4.65 -1.55
N HIS A 81 8.77 3.77 -2.11
CA HIS A 81 10.22 3.88 -2.12
C HIS A 81 10.63 4.89 -3.21
N GLU A 82 11.68 5.67 -2.96
CA GLU A 82 12.13 6.71 -3.91
C GLU A 82 12.51 6.13 -5.28
N ASP A 83 13.14 4.96 -5.30
CA ASP A 83 13.54 4.28 -6.54
C ASP A 83 12.37 3.64 -7.31
N ALA A 84 11.17 3.64 -6.74
CA ALA A 84 9.99 3.11 -7.43
C ALA A 84 9.39 4.10 -8.43
N GLU A 85 9.76 5.38 -8.35
CA GLU A 85 9.33 6.45 -9.26
C GLU A 85 7.80 6.51 -9.49
N ILE A 86 7.02 6.31 -8.42
CA ILE A 86 5.56 6.34 -8.49
C ILE A 86 5.08 7.79 -8.43
N GLU A 87 4.49 8.25 -9.53
CA GLU A 87 3.94 9.59 -9.62
C GLU A 87 2.86 9.84 -8.56
N GLY A 88 2.94 10.98 -7.87
CA GLY A 88 2.00 11.39 -6.84
C GLY A 88 2.15 10.70 -5.48
N ALA A 89 3.06 9.75 -5.35
CA ALA A 89 3.36 9.09 -4.07
C ALA A 89 4.37 9.89 -3.24
N VAL A 90 4.22 9.81 -1.92
CA VAL A 90 5.22 10.33 -0.99
C VAL A 90 6.32 9.28 -0.83
N ASN A 91 7.57 9.67 -1.08
CA ASN A 91 8.74 8.82 -0.90
C ASN A 91 9.11 8.76 0.59
N GLY A 92 8.55 7.79 1.29
CA GLY A 92 8.69 7.62 2.74
C GLY A 92 9.19 6.24 3.16
N LEU A 93 9.31 5.29 2.23
CA LEU A 93 9.90 3.98 2.49
C LEU A 93 11.41 4.06 2.35
N LYS A 94 12.10 3.53 3.35
CA LYS A 94 13.56 3.41 3.40
C LYS A 94 13.97 1.94 3.22
N GLY A 95 15.27 1.73 3.05
CA GLY A 95 15.83 0.39 2.90
C GLY A 95 16.00 -0.02 1.45
N GLU A 96 16.04 -1.30 1.17
CA GLU A 96 16.19 -1.85 -0.17
C GLU A 96 14.87 -1.74 -0.96
N ASN A 97 14.94 -1.36 -2.24
CA ASN A 97 13.79 -1.47 -3.14
C ASN A 97 13.61 -2.92 -3.55
N ILE A 98 12.83 -3.65 -2.77
CA ILE A 98 12.66 -5.11 -2.91
C ILE A 98 11.91 -5.45 -4.18
N THR A 99 12.51 -6.30 -5.00
CA THR A 99 11.87 -6.87 -6.18
C THR A 99 11.36 -8.27 -5.87
N ILE A 100 10.08 -8.50 -6.10
CA ILE A 100 9.43 -9.81 -5.98
C ILE A 100 9.38 -10.43 -7.38
N VAL A 101 10.12 -11.47 -7.52
CA VAL A 101 10.21 -12.23 -8.79
C VAL A 101 9.59 -13.60 -8.66
#